data_eb8372109fc6d7109f747f0205c08f96
#
_entry.id   eb8372109fc6d7109f747f0205c08f96
#
_cell.length_a   1.000
_cell.length_b   1.000
_cell.length_c   1.000
_cell.angle_alpha   90.00
_cell.angle_beta   90.00
_cell.angle_gamma   90.00
#
_symmetry.space_group_name_H-M   'P 1'
#
loop_
_entity.id
_entity.type
_entity.pdbx_description
1 polymer ?
#
loop_
_entity_poly.entity_id
_entity_poly.type
_entity_poly.pdbx_seq_one_letter_code
_entity_poly.pdbx_strand_id
1 'polypeptide(L)'
;MSTNTVRLHRVLRAPAERIYRAFLDADALVKWLPPDGFTAKVHYIDAKTGGRFRMSFTNFSTGHSHAFGGEYLELLPFERIRYTDKFDDPNLPGEMQVTISLKPVSCGTELDIVQEGIPAVIPAEACYLG
;
A
#
# COMPACT_ATOMS: atom_id res chain seq x y z
N MET A 1 5.25 10.47 20.21
CA MET A 1 4.09 9.64 19.88
C MET A 1 4.58 8.29 19.36
N SER A 2 4.04 7.21 19.87
CA SER A 2 4.46 5.89 19.44
C SER A 2 3.83 5.52 18.09
N THR A 3 4.56 4.78 17.30
CA THR A 3 4.12 4.27 16.01
C THR A 3 4.43 2.77 15.93
N ASN A 4 3.76 2.10 15.02
CA ASN A 4 3.96 0.68 14.77
C ASN A 4 4.65 0.47 13.42
N THR A 5 5.37 -0.65 13.32
CA THR A 5 5.96 -1.10 12.06
C THR A 5 5.40 -2.48 11.75
N VAL A 6 4.95 -2.67 10.53
CA VAL A 6 4.44 -3.95 10.04
C VAL A 6 5.35 -4.44 8.94
N ARG A 7 5.69 -5.74 9.00
CA ARG A 7 6.49 -6.41 7.97
C ARG A 7 5.72 -7.59 7.43
N LEU A 8 5.68 -7.70 6.11
CA LEU A 8 5.02 -8.80 5.43
C LEU A 8 5.99 -9.43 4.44
N HIS A 9 6.08 -10.75 4.47
CA HIS A 9 6.91 -11.52 3.53
C HIS A 9 6.05 -12.57 2.83
N ARG A 10 6.15 -12.63 1.51
CA ARG A 10 5.44 -13.63 0.70
C ARG A 10 6.30 -14.04 -0.48
N VAL A 11 6.05 -15.26 -0.97
CA VAL A 11 6.61 -15.72 -2.24
C VAL A 11 5.43 -15.92 -3.18
N LEU A 12 5.44 -15.21 -4.30
CA LEU A 12 4.35 -15.24 -5.28
C LEU A 12 4.82 -15.94 -6.55
N ARG A 13 3.94 -16.76 -7.13
CA ARG A 13 4.22 -17.46 -8.39
C ARG A 13 3.92 -16.57 -9.59
N ALA A 14 4.63 -15.45 -9.64
CA ALA A 14 4.48 -14.48 -10.71
C ALA A 14 5.82 -13.77 -10.95
N PRO A 15 6.10 -13.30 -12.17
CA PRO A 15 7.32 -12.54 -12.43
C PRO A 15 7.28 -11.19 -11.73
N ALA A 16 8.45 -10.67 -11.36
CA ALA A 16 8.58 -9.40 -10.66
C ALA A 16 7.92 -8.25 -11.44
N GLU A 17 8.01 -8.27 -12.75
CA GLU A 17 7.39 -7.25 -13.61
C GLU A 17 5.88 -7.17 -13.40
N ARG A 18 5.20 -8.31 -13.35
CA ARG A 18 3.74 -8.36 -13.14
C ARG A 18 3.37 -7.83 -11.76
N ILE A 19 4.12 -8.21 -10.74
CA ILE A 19 3.88 -7.77 -9.37
C ILE A 19 4.12 -6.27 -9.24
N TYR A 20 5.21 -5.79 -9.80
CA TYR A 20 5.55 -4.37 -9.79
C TYR A 20 4.42 -3.53 -10.42
N ARG A 21 3.92 -3.97 -11.58
CA ARG A 21 2.83 -3.25 -12.26
C ARG A 21 1.54 -3.28 -11.47
N ALA A 22 1.25 -4.37 -10.76
CA ALA A 22 0.04 -4.48 -9.95
C ALA A 22 0.00 -3.45 -8.82
N PHE A 23 1.14 -3.03 -8.31
CA PHE A 23 1.21 -1.98 -7.29
C PHE A 23 1.04 -0.57 -7.85
N LEU A 24 1.16 -0.39 -9.15
CA LEU A 24 1.12 0.92 -9.80
C LEU A 24 -0.06 1.10 -10.74
N ASP A 25 -0.86 0.06 -10.94
CA ASP A 25 -2.02 0.08 -11.83
C ASP A 25 -3.29 0.31 -11.01
N ALA A 26 -4.01 1.38 -11.31
CA ALA A 26 -5.24 1.72 -10.60
C ALA A 26 -6.28 0.60 -10.66
N ASP A 27 -6.47 -0.01 -11.84
CA ASP A 27 -7.44 -1.09 -12.01
C ASP A 27 -7.09 -2.33 -11.20
N ALA A 28 -5.81 -2.62 -11.06
CA ALA A 28 -5.35 -3.74 -10.24
C ALA A 28 -5.49 -3.42 -8.74
N LEU A 29 -5.11 -2.22 -8.34
CA LEU A 29 -5.15 -1.81 -6.93
C LEU A 29 -6.55 -1.90 -6.34
N VAL A 30 -7.59 -1.49 -7.07
CA VAL A 30 -8.96 -1.55 -6.56
C VAL A 30 -9.46 -2.97 -6.35
N LYS A 31 -8.80 -3.95 -6.94
CA LYS A 31 -9.18 -5.35 -6.84
C LYS A 31 -8.50 -6.08 -5.68
N TRP A 32 -7.24 -5.73 -5.38
CA TRP A 32 -6.48 -6.52 -4.41
C TRP A 32 -6.12 -5.76 -3.12
N LEU A 33 -6.07 -4.43 -3.16
CA LEU A 33 -5.59 -3.65 -2.02
C LEU A 33 -6.59 -3.52 -0.87
N PRO A 34 -7.92 -3.31 -1.11
CA PRO A 34 -8.83 -3.11 0.00
C PRO A 34 -9.00 -4.35 0.87
N PRO A 35 -9.08 -4.17 2.20
CA PRO A 35 -9.35 -5.29 3.10
C PRO A 35 -10.77 -5.80 2.94
N ASP A 36 -11.06 -6.97 3.52
CA ASP A 36 -12.39 -7.57 3.47
C ASP A 36 -13.44 -6.60 4.03
N GLY A 37 -14.56 -6.48 3.34
CA GLY A 37 -15.63 -5.58 3.74
C GLY A 37 -15.49 -4.16 3.19
N PHE A 38 -14.45 -3.91 2.39
CA PHE A 38 -14.20 -2.59 1.81
C PHE A 38 -14.11 -2.66 0.29
N THR A 39 -14.49 -1.55 -0.34
CA THR A 39 -14.21 -1.31 -1.75
C THR A 39 -13.22 -0.16 -1.85
N ALA A 40 -12.50 -0.10 -2.96
CA ALA A 40 -11.49 0.93 -3.18
C ALA A 40 -11.84 1.76 -4.41
N LYS A 41 -11.45 3.04 -4.35
CA LYS A 41 -11.51 3.95 -5.49
C LYS A 41 -10.18 4.68 -5.58
N VAL A 42 -9.58 4.69 -6.76
CA VAL A 42 -8.39 5.49 -7.03
C VAL A 42 -8.85 6.81 -7.64
N HIS A 43 -8.60 7.91 -6.93
CA HIS A 43 -8.97 9.25 -7.41
C HIS A 43 -7.98 9.72 -8.46
N TYR A 44 -6.69 9.50 -8.22
CA TYR A 44 -5.64 9.68 -9.20
C TYR A 44 -4.40 8.90 -8.79
N ILE A 45 -3.55 8.60 -9.74
CA ILE A 45 -2.26 7.97 -9.51
C ILE A 45 -1.29 8.45 -10.58
N ASP A 46 -0.14 8.94 -10.14
CA ASP A 46 0.95 9.36 -11.02
C ASP A 46 2.18 8.51 -10.67
N ALA A 47 2.32 7.39 -11.34
CA ALA A 47 3.30 6.36 -11.02
C ALA A 47 4.69 6.72 -11.52
N LYS A 48 5.29 7.73 -10.91
CA LYS A 48 6.66 8.14 -11.18
C LYS A 48 7.28 8.70 -9.90
N THR A 49 8.60 8.76 -9.83
CA THR A 49 9.30 9.37 -8.70
C THR A 49 8.88 10.83 -8.59
N GLY A 50 8.44 11.23 -7.41
CA GLY A 50 7.88 12.56 -7.16
C GLY A 50 6.40 12.68 -7.50
N GLY A 51 5.80 11.67 -8.13
CA GLY A 51 4.36 11.65 -8.41
C GLY A 51 3.56 11.35 -7.17
N ARG A 52 2.26 11.61 -7.21
CA ARG A 52 1.35 11.43 -6.08
C ARG A 52 0.21 10.51 -6.43
N PHE A 53 -0.40 9.95 -5.40
CA PHE A 53 -1.61 9.15 -5.55
C PHE A 53 -2.62 9.53 -4.49
N ARG A 54 -3.89 9.26 -4.78
CA ARG A 54 -4.96 9.44 -3.83
C ARG A 54 -6.02 8.36 -4.03
N MET A 55 -6.40 7.73 -2.93
CA MET A 55 -7.35 6.63 -2.93
C MET A 55 -8.32 6.78 -1.76
N SER A 56 -9.41 6.04 -1.80
CA SER A 56 -10.31 5.90 -0.66
C SER A 56 -10.77 4.47 -0.55
N PHE A 57 -10.98 4.01 0.69
CA PHE A 57 -11.62 2.75 1.00
C PHE A 57 -13.00 3.05 1.57
N THR A 58 -14.01 2.33 1.11
CA THR A 58 -15.39 2.48 1.59
C THR A 58 -15.84 1.17 2.20
N ASN A 59 -16.30 1.23 3.46
CA ASN A 59 -16.93 0.10 4.12
C ASN A 59 -18.34 -0.04 3.56
N PHE A 60 -18.62 -1.11 2.82
CA PHE A 60 -19.90 -1.25 2.16
C PHE A 60 -21.04 -1.64 3.09
N SER A 61 -20.75 -1.99 4.35
CA SER A 61 -21.80 -2.24 5.35
C SER A 61 -22.30 -0.94 5.98
N THR A 62 -21.41 0.04 6.19
CA THR A 62 -21.73 1.29 6.87
C THR A 62 -21.79 2.48 5.94
N GLY A 63 -21.19 2.38 4.76
CA GLY A 63 -21.05 3.51 3.83
C GLY A 63 -19.96 4.52 4.19
N HIS A 64 -19.24 4.28 5.29
CA HIS A 64 -18.15 5.18 5.69
C HIS A 64 -16.94 5.02 4.79
N SER A 65 -16.36 6.14 4.39
CA SER A 65 -15.17 6.19 3.52
C SER A 65 -14.00 6.84 4.24
N HIS A 66 -12.81 6.33 3.95
CA HIS A 66 -11.55 6.88 4.44
C HIS A 66 -10.65 7.17 3.24
N ALA A 67 -10.27 8.43 3.08
CA ALA A 67 -9.35 8.82 2.02
C ALA A 67 -7.93 8.87 2.55
N PHE A 68 -6.99 8.53 1.68
CA PHE A 68 -5.56 8.58 1.99
C PHE A 68 -4.80 8.79 0.69
N GLY A 69 -3.57 9.22 0.83
CA GLY A 69 -2.70 9.43 -0.31
C GLY A 69 -1.28 9.68 0.11
N GLY A 70 -0.41 9.84 -0.87
CA GLY A 70 0.99 10.04 -0.63
C GLY A 70 1.76 10.37 -1.88
N GLU A 71 3.08 10.25 -1.76
CA GLU A 71 4.02 10.57 -2.82
C GLU A 71 4.98 9.41 -3.02
N TYR A 72 5.27 9.09 -4.27
CA TYR A 72 6.27 8.09 -4.60
C TYR A 72 7.66 8.65 -4.41
N LEU A 73 8.43 8.05 -3.50
CA LEU A 73 9.80 8.48 -3.20
C LEU A 73 10.82 7.81 -4.10
N GLU A 74 10.57 6.54 -4.42
CA GLU A 74 11.49 5.76 -5.25
C GLU A 74 10.71 4.72 -6.04
N LEU A 75 10.95 4.65 -7.34
CA LEU A 75 10.42 3.62 -8.21
C LEU A 75 11.59 3.00 -8.98
N LEU A 76 12.10 1.89 -8.45
CA LEU A 76 13.16 1.13 -9.09
C LEU A 76 12.50 -0.06 -9.81
N PRO A 77 12.41 -0.01 -11.15
CA PRO A 77 11.60 -0.97 -11.90
C PRO A 77 11.90 -2.42 -11.52
N PHE A 78 10.83 -3.15 -11.17
CA PHE A 78 10.84 -4.58 -10.85
C PHE A 78 11.64 -4.96 -9.60
N GLU A 79 12.13 -3.97 -8.83
CA GLU A 79 12.97 -4.21 -7.65
C GLU A 79 12.41 -3.57 -6.39
N ARG A 80 11.99 -2.29 -6.45
CA ARG A 80 11.60 -1.57 -5.26
C ARG A 80 10.61 -0.46 -5.55
N ILE A 81 9.64 -0.32 -4.63
CA ILE A 81 8.71 0.79 -4.60
C ILE A 81 8.75 1.37 -3.19
N ARG A 82 8.97 2.68 -3.07
CA ARG A 82 8.87 3.37 -1.79
C ARG A 82 7.94 4.56 -1.94
N TYR A 83 7.02 4.69 -1.00
CA TYR A 83 6.10 5.81 -1.01
C TYR A 83 5.69 6.19 0.40
N THR A 84 5.21 7.43 0.55
CA THR A 84 4.58 7.89 1.77
C THR A 84 3.09 7.63 1.70
N ASP A 85 2.44 7.57 2.85
CA ASP A 85 1.01 7.36 2.94
C ASP A 85 0.47 8.12 4.15
N LYS A 86 -0.62 8.86 3.95
CA LYS A 86 -1.20 9.68 4.99
C LYS A 86 -2.71 9.65 4.89
N PHE A 87 -3.36 9.38 6.03
CA PHE A 87 -4.81 9.48 6.12
C PHE A 87 -5.28 10.92 6.20
N ASP A 88 -6.42 11.22 5.57
CA ASP A 88 -7.06 12.53 5.68
C ASP A 88 -7.69 12.76 7.06
N ASP A 89 -7.98 11.68 7.79
CA ASP A 89 -8.63 11.72 9.09
C ASP A 89 -7.71 12.39 10.13
N PRO A 90 -8.13 13.50 10.77
CA PRO A 90 -7.31 14.14 11.80
C PRO A 90 -7.08 13.29 13.04
N ASN A 91 -7.88 12.24 13.25
CA ASN A 91 -7.68 11.29 14.34
C ASN A 91 -6.58 10.25 14.01
N LEU A 92 -6.09 10.25 12.78
CA LEU A 92 -5.02 9.37 12.33
C LEU A 92 -3.85 10.23 11.82
N PRO A 93 -3.23 11.03 12.71
CA PRO A 93 -2.18 11.95 12.27
C PRO A 93 -0.89 11.23 11.94
N GLY A 94 -0.03 11.90 11.20
CA GLY A 94 1.28 11.40 10.84
C GLY A 94 1.32 10.82 9.44
N GLU A 95 2.53 10.56 9.00
CA GLU A 95 2.81 10.06 7.67
C GLU A 95 3.47 8.69 7.79
N MET A 96 2.92 7.71 7.10
CA MET A 96 3.50 6.38 7.03
C MET A 96 4.46 6.31 5.85
N GLN A 97 5.42 5.40 5.93
CA GLN A 97 6.32 5.10 4.83
C GLN A 97 6.24 3.62 4.50
N VAL A 98 6.03 3.32 3.24
CA VAL A 98 5.91 1.94 2.77
C VAL A 98 7.08 1.64 1.84
N THR A 99 7.75 0.51 2.07
CA THR A 99 8.81 0.00 1.21
C THR A 99 8.41 -1.39 0.74
N ILE A 100 8.35 -1.57 -0.58
CA ILE A 100 8.04 -2.84 -1.22
C ILE A 100 9.27 -3.29 -1.97
N SER A 101 9.79 -4.46 -1.63
CA SER A 101 10.98 -5.02 -2.27
C SER A 101 10.62 -6.31 -2.98
N LEU A 102 11.10 -6.46 -4.21
CA LEU A 102 10.86 -7.61 -5.07
C LEU A 102 12.19 -8.27 -5.43
N LYS A 103 12.27 -9.59 -5.25
CA LYS A 103 13.47 -10.35 -5.59
C LYS A 103 13.08 -11.60 -6.37
N PRO A 104 13.58 -11.79 -7.59
CA PRO A 104 13.31 -13.01 -8.33
C PRO A 104 13.89 -14.21 -7.59
N VAL A 105 13.09 -15.28 -7.48
CA VAL A 105 13.51 -16.56 -6.93
C VAL A 105 13.07 -17.67 -7.87
N SER A 106 13.53 -18.90 -7.63
CA SER A 106 13.31 -20.01 -8.55
C SER A 106 11.83 -20.32 -8.83
N CYS A 107 10.95 -20.06 -7.87
CA CYS A 107 9.51 -20.36 -8.01
C CYS A 107 8.65 -19.12 -8.24
N GLY A 108 9.26 -17.96 -8.51
CA GLY A 108 8.51 -16.72 -8.74
C GLY A 108 9.23 -15.50 -8.20
N THR A 109 8.58 -14.75 -7.31
CA THR A 109 9.14 -13.52 -6.74
C THR A 109 8.95 -13.53 -5.24
N GLU A 110 10.02 -13.22 -4.52
CA GLU A 110 9.98 -12.95 -3.09
C GLU A 110 9.56 -11.50 -2.89
N LEU A 111 8.49 -11.30 -2.13
CA LEU A 111 7.90 -9.99 -1.85
C LEU A 111 8.07 -9.65 -0.39
N ASP A 112 8.70 -8.51 -0.11
CA ASP A 112 8.82 -7.98 1.25
C ASP A 112 8.18 -6.59 1.28
N ILE A 113 7.27 -6.39 2.23
CA ILE A 113 6.61 -5.11 2.45
C ILE A 113 6.90 -4.67 3.88
N VAL A 114 7.42 -3.46 4.02
CA VAL A 114 7.65 -2.83 5.33
C VAL A 114 6.83 -1.55 5.37
N GLN A 115 5.94 -1.44 6.35
CA GLN A 115 5.14 -0.25 6.58
C GLN A 115 5.51 0.34 7.93
N GLU A 116 6.04 1.55 7.92
CA GLU A 116 6.54 2.24 9.10
C GLU A 116 5.69 3.47 9.41
N GLY A 117 5.71 3.91 10.67
CA GLY A 117 5.00 5.12 11.07
C GLY A 117 3.50 4.96 11.20
N ILE A 118 3.00 3.73 11.35
CA ILE A 118 1.58 3.46 11.51
C ILE A 118 1.12 4.09 12.83
N PRO A 119 0.04 4.92 12.82
CA PRO A 119 -0.47 5.48 14.07
C PRO A 119 -0.81 4.40 15.09
N ALA A 120 -0.45 4.63 16.35
CA ALA A 120 -0.63 3.65 17.42
C ALA A 120 -2.10 3.26 17.63
N VAL A 121 -3.04 4.11 17.22
CA VAL A 121 -4.48 3.84 17.31
C VAL A 121 -4.95 2.76 16.33
N ILE A 122 -4.12 2.42 15.34
CA ILE A 122 -4.41 1.35 14.37
C ILE A 122 -3.75 0.08 14.87
N PRO A 123 -4.52 -0.98 15.17
CA PRO A 123 -3.92 -2.27 15.54
C PRO A 123 -3.08 -2.82 14.39
N ALA A 124 -1.93 -3.40 14.71
CA ALA A 124 -1.05 -3.99 13.70
C ALA A 124 -1.77 -5.05 12.87
N GLU A 125 -2.65 -5.83 13.50
CA GLU A 125 -3.42 -6.87 12.82
C GLU A 125 -4.26 -6.33 11.66
N ALA A 126 -4.78 -5.10 11.79
CA ALA A 126 -5.58 -4.50 10.73
C ALA A 126 -4.76 -4.26 9.47
N CYS A 127 -3.47 -4.02 9.60
CA CYS A 127 -2.58 -3.81 8.46
C CYS A 127 -2.27 -5.10 7.71
N TYR A 128 -2.33 -6.24 8.39
CA TYR A 128 -2.11 -7.54 7.76
C TYR A 128 -3.32 -8.02 6.97
N LEU A 129 -4.50 -7.46 7.23
CA LEU A 129 -5.74 -7.82 6.53
C LEU A 129 -5.91 -7.08 5.20
N GLY A 130 -5.14 -6.03 5.01
CA GLY A 130 -5.21 -5.21 3.81
C GLY A 130 -4.30 -5.64 2.68
#